data_8203b7a7b3d36cad81927e5bf3caa59b
#
_entry.id   8203b7a7b3d36cad81927e5bf3caa59b
#
_cell.length_a   1.000
_cell.length_b   1.000
_cell.length_c   1.000
_cell.angle_alpha   90.00
_cell.angle_beta   90.00
_cell.angle_gamma   90.00
#
_symmetry.space_group_name_H-M   'P 1'
#
loop_
_entity.id
_entity.type
_entity.pdbx_description
1 polymer ?
#
loop_
_entity_poly.entity_id
_entity_poly.type
_entity_poly.pdbx_seq_one_letter_code
_entity_poly.pdbx_strand_id
1 'polypeptide(L)'
;YYLMYAKKVYDFQRSHLYRKSTGVYADMLGAKGWGGDNIAYETVDGVRYRGHNEEESATGEAYSYNSGTMLSGAADLYRVTGEQAYLDDMKSLSTSSFLYFAKKSADRPGYYEYAIDGFNNWFNGVLMRGWVDVSAHYGNVALNIGTFQSNLDYAWGNYLNKSMLPTSLLYGWNKDKSKNKVEAMFTFAYAAEYAVLAKWHLSQIE
;
A
#
# COMPACT_ATOMS: atom_id res chain seq x y z
N TYR A 1 -3.93 11.00 -24.72
CA TYR A 1 -5.08 11.15 -23.82
C TYR A 1 -4.83 10.45 -22.47
N TYR A 2 -4.71 9.14 -22.40
CA TYR A 2 -4.57 8.39 -21.15
C TYR A 2 -3.33 8.77 -20.34
N LEU A 3 -2.18 8.94 -20.98
CA LEU A 3 -0.95 9.37 -20.32
C LEU A 3 -1.11 10.76 -19.67
N MET A 4 -1.76 11.68 -20.37
CA MET A 4 -2.02 13.02 -19.83
C MET A 4 -2.87 12.95 -18.54
N TYR A 5 -3.91 12.11 -18.51
CA TYR A 5 -4.74 11.95 -17.33
C TYR A 5 -4.02 11.20 -16.22
N ALA A 6 -3.25 10.16 -16.53
CA ALA A 6 -2.44 9.44 -15.55
C ALA A 6 -1.47 10.38 -14.82
N LYS A 7 -0.77 11.25 -15.57
CA LYS A 7 0.09 12.28 -14.98
C LYS A 7 -0.68 13.24 -14.09
N LYS A 8 -1.80 13.79 -14.57
CA LYS A 8 -2.64 14.72 -13.79
C LYS A 8 -3.12 14.10 -12.48
N VAL A 9 -3.60 12.85 -12.50
CA VAL A 9 -4.07 12.16 -11.30
C VAL A 9 -2.91 11.88 -10.35
N TYR A 10 -1.77 11.44 -10.86
CA TYR A 10 -0.58 11.22 -10.06
C TYR A 10 -0.11 12.51 -9.37
N ASP A 11 0.03 13.59 -10.13
CA ASP A 11 0.47 14.89 -9.63
C ASP A 11 -0.51 15.46 -8.60
N PHE A 12 -1.82 15.30 -8.82
CA PHE A 12 -2.83 15.71 -7.87
C PHE A 12 -2.67 14.95 -6.54
N GLN A 13 -2.58 13.63 -6.57
CA GLN A 13 -2.41 12.84 -5.35
C GLN A 13 -1.11 13.17 -4.64
N ARG A 14 -0.02 13.33 -5.39
CA ARG A 14 1.28 13.70 -4.85
C ARG A 14 1.26 15.06 -4.17
N SER A 15 0.60 16.05 -4.75
CA SER A 15 0.54 17.40 -4.19
C SER A 15 -0.40 17.52 -2.98
N HIS A 16 -1.48 16.73 -2.92
CA HIS A 16 -2.52 16.89 -1.90
C HIS A 16 -2.51 15.82 -0.80
N LEU A 17 -2.11 14.58 -1.11
CA LEU A 17 -2.16 13.46 -0.17
C LEU A 17 -0.81 13.08 0.45
N TYR A 18 0.30 13.50 -0.15
CA TYR A 18 1.63 13.18 0.36
C TYR A 18 1.96 13.97 1.63
N ARG A 19 2.24 13.26 2.71
CA ARG A 19 2.66 13.84 3.98
C ARG A 19 4.17 13.93 4.06
N LYS A 20 4.71 15.14 3.93
CA LYS A 20 6.16 15.40 4.00
C LYS A 20 6.78 14.96 5.32
N SER A 21 6.03 15.02 6.43
CA SER A 21 6.51 14.64 7.77
C SER A 21 6.77 13.14 7.93
N THR A 22 6.04 12.30 7.20
CA THR A 22 6.13 10.84 7.29
C THR A 22 6.66 10.19 6.02
N GLY A 23 6.62 10.91 4.90
CA GLY A 23 7.02 10.40 3.59
C GLY A 23 6.06 9.39 2.97
N VAL A 24 4.83 9.32 3.45
CA VAL A 24 3.79 8.40 2.95
C VAL A 24 2.49 9.14 2.66
N TYR A 25 1.56 8.47 1.98
CA TYR A 25 0.30 9.06 1.55
C TYR A 25 -0.79 8.88 2.60
N ALA A 26 -1.55 9.96 2.84
CA ALA A 26 -2.79 9.92 3.60
C ALA A 26 -3.91 9.24 2.82
N ASP A 27 -4.95 8.82 3.54
CA ASP A 27 -6.07 8.09 2.92
C ASP A 27 -7.04 9.01 2.18
N MET A 28 -7.24 10.21 2.66
CA MET A 28 -8.30 11.07 2.17
C MET A 28 -7.89 12.54 2.11
N LEU A 29 -8.54 13.27 1.20
CA LEU A 29 -8.76 14.71 1.34
C LEU A 29 -10.07 14.88 2.08
N GLY A 30 -10.02 15.54 3.22
CA GLY A 30 -11.19 15.73 4.04
C GLY A 30 -11.45 17.19 4.33
N ALA A 31 -12.71 17.58 4.24
CA ALA A 31 -13.15 18.78 4.89
C ALA A 31 -13.04 18.61 6.42
N LYS A 32 -12.76 19.69 7.12
CA LYS A 32 -12.85 19.76 8.57
C LYS A 32 -14.25 19.30 8.99
N GLY A 33 -14.35 18.19 9.74
CA GLY A 33 -15.64 17.62 10.13
C GLY A 33 -16.16 16.49 9.26
N TRP A 34 -15.28 15.64 8.76
CA TRP A 34 -15.65 14.42 8.03
C TRP A 34 -16.69 13.59 8.80
N GLY A 35 -17.78 13.24 8.14
CA GLY A 35 -18.89 12.48 8.73
C GLY A 35 -20.01 13.34 9.32
N GLY A 36 -19.90 14.65 9.27
CA GLY A 36 -20.94 15.56 9.74
C GLY A 36 -21.76 16.21 8.62
N ASP A 37 -22.75 16.95 9.02
CA ASP A 37 -23.72 17.66 8.18
C ASP A 37 -23.14 18.84 7.36
N ASN A 38 -21.82 18.96 7.29
CA ASN A 38 -21.09 20.07 6.68
C ASN A 38 -20.59 19.74 5.25
N ILE A 39 -21.36 19.02 4.47
CA ILE A 39 -21.05 18.86 3.05
C ILE A 39 -21.34 20.16 2.33
N ALA A 40 -20.31 20.85 1.90
CA ALA A 40 -20.48 21.97 0.99
C ALA A 40 -20.92 21.46 -0.39
N TYR A 41 -21.88 22.13 -0.97
CA TYR A 41 -22.31 21.88 -2.35
C TYR A 41 -22.07 23.15 -3.16
N GLU A 42 -21.60 22.97 -4.37
CA GLU A 42 -21.50 24.06 -5.35
C GLU A 42 -22.35 23.74 -6.58
N THR A 43 -22.82 24.77 -7.25
CA THR A 43 -23.57 24.63 -8.48
C THR A 43 -22.76 25.20 -9.63
N VAL A 44 -22.41 24.34 -10.58
CA VAL A 44 -21.71 24.74 -11.79
C VAL A 44 -22.60 24.40 -12.99
N ASP A 45 -22.86 25.38 -13.85
CA ASP A 45 -23.72 25.24 -15.02
C ASP A 45 -25.12 24.65 -14.73
N GLY A 46 -25.69 25.04 -13.57
CA GLY A 46 -27.01 24.57 -13.13
C GLY A 46 -27.03 23.16 -12.53
N VAL A 47 -25.90 22.47 -12.46
CA VAL A 47 -25.76 21.14 -11.84
C VAL A 47 -25.13 21.27 -10.46
N ARG A 48 -25.77 20.65 -9.47
CA ARG A 48 -25.28 20.64 -8.09
C ARG A 48 -24.25 19.54 -7.90
N TYR A 49 -23.04 19.93 -7.54
CA TYR A 49 -21.95 19.03 -7.20
C TYR A 49 -21.67 19.08 -5.70
N ARG A 50 -21.10 18.01 -5.17
CA ARG A 50 -20.44 18.05 -3.89
C ARG A 50 -19.19 18.92 -4.05
N GLY A 51 -19.21 20.11 -3.47
CA GLY A 51 -18.06 21.00 -3.45
C GLY A 51 -16.98 20.47 -2.50
N HIS A 52 -15.80 20.96 -2.69
CA HIS A 52 -14.70 20.80 -1.74
C HIS A 52 -14.53 22.13 -0.98
N ASN A 53 -14.13 22.04 0.28
CA ASN A 53 -13.80 23.22 1.05
C ASN A 53 -12.37 23.69 0.72
N GLU A 54 -12.14 24.99 0.76
CA GLU A 54 -10.81 25.58 0.59
C GLU A 54 -9.79 25.10 1.63
N GLU A 55 -10.25 24.51 2.74
CA GLU A 55 -9.43 23.90 3.79
C GLU A 55 -9.15 22.41 3.57
N GLU A 56 -9.20 21.91 2.36
CA GLU A 56 -8.89 20.51 2.07
C GLU A 56 -7.44 20.20 2.45
N SER A 57 -7.31 19.36 3.46
CA SER A 57 -6.02 18.84 3.89
C SER A 57 -6.01 17.33 3.81
N ALA A 58 -4.81 16.77 3.65
CA ALA A 58 -4.62 15.33 3.77
C ALA A 58 -5.04 14.87 5.16
N THR A 59 -6.11 14.07 5.24
CA THR A 59 -6.70 13.55 6.48
C THR A 59 -6.73 12.03 6.49
N GLY A 60 -7.19 11.48 7.60
CA GLY A 60 -7.21 10.03 7.81
C GLY A 60 -5.83 9.46 8.15
N GLU A 61 -5.78 8.18 8.41
CA GLU A 61 -4.53 7.47 8.63
C GLU A 61 -3.80 7.21 7.31
N ALA A 62 -2.50 6.97 7.39
CA ALA A 62 -1.76 6.50 6.24
C ALA A 62 -1.89 4.97 6.16
N TYR A 63 -2.62 4.48 5.19
CA TYR A 63 -2.69 3.04 4.91
C TYR A 63 -1.67 2.64 3.84
N SER A 64 -1.14 1.43 3.97
CA SER A 64 -0.05 0.94 3.13
C SER A 64 -0.43 0.84 1.64
N TYR A 65 -1.70 0.56 1.33
CA TYR A 65 -2.17 0.48 -0.06
C TYR A 65 -2.05 1.80 -0.83
N ASN A 66 -2.20 2.94 -0.17
CA ASN A 66 -2.05 4.25 -0.82
C ASN A 66 -0.63 4.43 -1.37
N SER A 67 0.36 4.17 -0.52
CA SER A 67 1.78 4.22 -0.94
C SER A 67 2.10 3.16 -1.98
N GLY A 68 1.57 1.94 -1.84
CA GLY A 68 1.74 0.87 -2.83
C GLY A 68 1.19 1.23 -4.21
N THR A 69 0.00 1.82 -4.26
CA THR A 69 -0.61 2.28 -5.51
C THR A 69 0.21 3.40 -6.17
N MET A 70 0.73 4.33 -5.38
CA MET A 70 1.58 5.42 -5.90
C MET A 70 2.93 4.90 -6.39
N LEU A 71 3.52 3.87 -5.75
CA LEU A 71 4.73 3.20 -6.25
C LEU A 71 4.48 2.54 -7.62
N SER A 72 3.40 1.78 -7.77
CA SER A 72 3.03 1.17 -9.05
C SER A 72 2.80 2.24 -10.13
N GLY A 73 2.09 3.32 -9.79
CA GLY A 73 1.85 4.44 -10.70
C GLY A 73 3.13 5.15 -11.14
N ALA A 74 4.07 5.38 -10.21
CA ALA A 74 5.37 5.97 -10.53
C ALA A 74 6.21 5.06 -11.43
N ALA A 75 6.22 3.74 -11.17
CA ALA A 75 6.93 2.76 -12.00
C ALA A 75 6.40 2.74 -13.43
N ASP A 76 5.08 2.72 -13.61
CA ASP A 76 4.46 2.75 -14.92
C ASP A 76 4.70 4.08 -15.66
N LEU A 77 4.58 5.21 -14.95
CA LEU A 77 4.86 6.52 -15.55
C LEU A 77 6.32 6.66 -15.94
N TYR A 78 7.26 6.21 -15.10
CA TYR A 78 8.69 6.19 -15.44
C TYR A 78 8.97 5.33 -16.68
N ARG A 79 8.42 4.12 -16.71
CA ARG A 79 8.58 3.20 -17.84
C ARG A 79 8.11 3.80 -19.17
N VAL A 80 7.04 4.60 -19.16
CA VAL A 80 6.46 5.20 -20.38
C VAL A 80 7.13 6.51 -20.75
N THR A 81 7.59 7.31 -19.78
CA THR A 81 8.06 8.68 -20.02
C THR A 81 9.58 8.85 -19.89
N GLY A 82 10.23 8.01 -19.08
CA GLY A 82 11.64 8.20 -18.71
C GLY A 82 11.89 9.41 -17.79
N GLU A 83 10.84 10.06 -17.27
CA GLU A 83 11.00 11.28 -16.47
C GLU A 83 11.60 10.98 -15.10
N GLN A 84 12.73 11.61 -14.81
CA GLN A 84 13.52 11.39 -13.60
C GLN A 84 12.73 11.59 -12.30
N ALA A 85 11.75 12.48 -12.29
CA ALA A 85 10.91 12.77 -11.13
C ALA A 85 10.20 11.51 -10.60
N TYR A 86 9.71 10.64 -11.49
CA TYR A 86 9.05 9.39 -11.08
C TYR A 86 10.04 8.39 -10.48
N LEU A 87 11.28 8.34 -10.98
CA LEU A 87 12.33 7.51 -10.40
C LEU A 87 12.72 7.99 -9.00
N ASP A 88 12.81 9.30 -8.81
CA ASP A 88 13.14 9.89 -7.52
C ASP A 88 11.99 9.67 -6.49
N ASP A 89 10.74 9.77 -6.94
CA ASP A 89 9.57 9.43 -6.14
C ASP A 89 9.58 7.95 -5.73
N MET A 90 9.85 7.02 -6.66
CA MET A 90 9.97 5.60 -6.36
C MET A 90 11.01 5.32 -5.28
N LYS A 91 12.22 5.90 -5.42
CA LYS A 91 13.32 5.73 -4.44
C LYS A 91 12.93 6.25 -3.05
N SER A 92 12.40 7.47 -3.02
CA SER A 92 11.99 8.12 -1.78
C SER A 92 10.85 7.37 -1.09
N LEU A 93 9.78 7.07 -1.83
CA LEU A 93 8.59 6.41 -1.29
C LEU A 93 8.87 4.96 -0.89
N SER A 94 9.71 4.23 -1.62
CA SER A 94 10.13 2.88 -1.23
C SER A 94 10.80 2.85 0.13
N THR A 95 11.67 3.83 0.40
CA THR A 95 12.36 3.95 1.68
C THR A 95 11.40 4.37 2.79
N SER A 96 10.64 5.43 2.58
CA SER A 96 9.75 5.97 3.61
C SER A 96 8.59 5.03 3.94
N SER A 97 8.01 4.37 2.95
CA SER A 97 6.93 3.40 3.20
C SER A 97 7.43 2.19 4.00
N PHE A 98 8.62 1.69 3.73
CA PHE A 98 9.20 0.62 4.54
C PHE A 98 9.40 1.07 5.99
N LEU A 99 10.05 2.22 6.21
CA LEU A 99 10.29 2.75 7.56
C LEU A 99 9.00 3.04 8.34
N TYR A 100 7.93 3.41 7.63
CA TYR A 100 6.66 3.74 8.24
C TYR A 100 5.83 2.50 8.59
N PHE A 101 5.71 1.54 7.65
CA PHE A 101 4.80 0.40 7.78
C PHE A 101 5.44 -0.86 8.35
N ALA A 102 6.76 -1.07 8.16
CA ALA A 102 7.47 -2.23 8.65
C ALA A 102 8.18 -1.91 9.98
N LYS A 103 7.79 -2.55 11.06
CA LYS A 103 8.43 -2.40 12.38
C LYS A 103 9.16 -3.67 12.75
N LYS A 104 10.38 -3.56 13.26
CA LYS A 104 11.09 -4.74 13.78
C LYS A 104 10.25 -5.41 14.86
N SER A 105 10.04 -6.71 14.73
CA SER A 105 9.31 -7.47 15.75
C SER A 105 10.15 -7.59 17.02
N ALA A 106 9.53 -7.27 18.16
CA ALA A 106 10.16 -7.45 19.45
C ALA A 106 10.16 -8.93 19.87
N ASP A 107 9.09 -9.66 19.54
CA ASP A 107 8.88 -11.04 19.95
C ASP A 107 9.52 -12.05 19.00
N ARG A 108 9.84 -11.62 17.76
CA ARG A 108 10.42 -12.48 16.72
C ARG A 108 11.62 -11.78 16.05
N PRO A 109 12.79 -11.84 16.66
CA PRO A 109 14.01 -11.23 16.11
C PRO A 109 14.27 -11.71 14.68
N GLY A 110 14.60 -10.76 13.81
CA GLY A 110 14.83 -11.02 12.38
C GLY A 110 13.60 -10.81 11.49
N TYR A 111 12.42 -10.68 12.05
CA TYR A 111 11.18 -10.40 11.33
C TYR A 111 10.70 -8.95 11.50
N TYR A 112 9.84 -8.52 10.59
CA TYR A 112 9.19 -7.21 10.64
C TYR A 112 7.69 -7.37 10.78
N GLU A 113 7.10 -6.62 11.69
CA GLU A 113 5.65 -6.53 11.85
C GLU A 113 5.12 -5.46 10.91
N TYR A 114 4.18 -5.86 10.09
CA TYR A 114 3.30 -4.97 9.34
C TYR A 114 1.97 -4.90 10.07
N ALA A 115 1.29 -3.76 10.03
CA ALA A 115 -0.06 -3.70 10.59
C ALA A 115 -0.97 -4.68 9.85
N ILE A 116 -1.45 -5.72 10.54
CA ILE A 116 -2.16 -6.86 9.93
C ILE A 116 -3.52 -7.06 10.61
N ASP A 117 -4.09 -6.05 11.21
CA ASP A 117 -5.41 -6.16 11.81
C ASP A 117 -6.49 -5.93 10.74
N GLY A 118 -7.34 -6.93 10.55
CA GLY A 118 -8.49 -6.83 9.66
C GLY A 118 -8.10 -6.53 8.21
N PHE A 119 -8.58 -5.44 7.67
CA PHE A 119 -8.34 -5.03 6.29
C PHE A 119 -6.88 -4.77 5.92
N ASN A 120 -6.02 -4.51 6.90
CA ASN A 120 -4.62 -4.19 6.65
C ASN A 120 -3.83 -5.31 5.97
N ASN A 121 -4.31 -6.54 6.02
CA ASN A 121 -3.64 -7.65 5.38
C ASN A 121 -3.53 -7.46 3.86
N TRP A 122 -4.65 -7.25 3.17
CA TRP A 122 -4.60 -7.01 1.73
C TRP A 122 -4.00 -5.64 1.37
N PHE A 123 -4.07 -4.66 2.28
CA PHE A 123 -3.40 -3.37 2.12
C PHE A 123 -1.88 -3.55 1.96
N ASN A 124 -1.30 -4.41 2.77
CA ASN A 124 0.13 -4.72 2.71
C ASN A 124 0.50 -5.48 1.43
N GLY A 125 -0.39 -6.32 0.90
CA GLY A 125 -0.23 -6.96 -0.40
C GLY A 125 -0.13 -5.94 -1.55
N VAL A 126 -0.91 -4.84 -1.48
CA VAL A 126 -0.80 -3.73 -2.45
C VAL A 126 0.52 -2.99 -2.30
N LEU A 127 1.01 -2.77 -1.07
CA LEU A 127 2.33 -2.17 -0.85
C LEU A 127 3.45 -3.05 -1.42
N MET A 128 3.41 -4.35 -1.15
CA MET A 128 4.39 -5.30 -1.69
C MET A 128 4.38 -5.31 -3.23
N ARG A 129 3.20 -5.29 -3.85
CA ARG A 129 3.09 -5.16 -5.30
C ARG A 129 3.77 -3.89 -5.81
N GLY A 130 3.57 -2.76 -5.13
CA GLY A 130 4.23 -1.51 -5.46
C GLY A 130 5.76 -1.62 -5.43
N TRP A 131 6.33 -2.28 -4.41
CA TRP A 131 7.77 -2.54 -4.36
C TRP A 131 8.24 -3.48 -5.49
N VAL A 132 7.45 -4.51 -5.82
CA VAL A 132 7.78 -5.41 -6.95
C VAL A 132 7.75 -4.66 -8.28
N ASP A 133 6.77 -3.80 -8.52
CA ASP A 133 6.72 -3.00 -9.74
C ASP A 133 7.89 -2.02 -9.86
N VAL A 134 8.37 -1.49 -8.73
CA VAL A 134 9.54 -0.60 -8.65
C VAL A 134 10.86 -1.36 -8.84
N SER A 135 10.93 -2.64 -8.51
CA SER A 135 12.18 -3.41 -8.47
C SER A 135 12.95 -3.44 -9.80
N ALA A 136 12.26 -3.36 -10.91
CA ALA A 136 12.86 -3.27 -12.25
C ALA A 136 13.68 -1.99 -12.46
N HIS A 137 13.44 -0.94 -11.67
CA HIS A 137 14.09 0.38 -11.80
C HIS A 137 14.93 0.75 -10.58
N TYR A 138 14.67 0.13 -9.42
CA TYR A 138 15.35 0.39 -8.17
C TYR A 138 15.51 -0.89 -7.33
N GLY A 139 16.62 -1.59 -7.53
CA GLY A 139 16.88 -2.90 -6.92
C GLY A 139 16.94 -2.92 -5.38
N ASN A 140 17.16 -1.76 -4.71
CA ASN A 140 17.22 -1.71 -3.24
C ASN A 140 15.91 -2.11 -2.54
N VAL A 141 14.78 -2.11 -3.26
CA VAL A 141 13.49 -2.59 -2.72
C VAL A 141 13.47 -4.11 -2.47
N ALA A 142 14.43 -4.86 -2.97
CA ALA A 142 14.56 -6.30 -2.74
C ALA A 142 14.56 -6.64 -1.23
N LEU A 143 15.19 -5.78 -0.41
CA LEU A 143 15.16 -5.94 1.05
C LEU A 143 13.72 -5.82 1.59
N ASN A 144 12.97 -4.83 1.13
CA ASN A 144 11.60 -4.62 1.58
C ASN A 144 10.72 -5.82 1.22
N ILE A 145 10.81 -6.29 -0.02
CA ILE A 145 10.09 -7.47 -0.51
C ILE A 145 10.47 -8.70 0.32
N GLY A 146 11.77 -8.92 0.54
CA GLY A 146 12.28 -10.06 1.30
C GLY A 146 11.78 -10.12 2.74
N THR A 147 11.60 -8.97 3.42
CA THR A 147 11.05 -8.95 4.78
C THR A 147 9.58 -9.36 4.81
N PHE A 148 8.78 -8.98 3.81
CA PHE A 148 7.39 -9.40 3.70
C PHE A 148 7.27 -10.88 3.32
N GLN A 149 8.08 -11.34 2.36
CA GLN A 149 8.19 -12.75 1.99
C GLN A 149 8.51 -13.61 3.20
N SER A 150 9.48 -13.20 4.04
CA SER A 150 9.84 -13.94 5.24
C SER A 150 8.65 -14.18 6.18
N ASN A 151 7.74 -13.21 6.29
CA ASN A 151 6.53 -13.37 7.10
C ASN A 151 5.56 -14.39 6.48
N LEU A 152 5.39 -14.38 5.17
CA LEU A 152 4.56 -15.36 4.45
C LEU A 152 5.13 -16.78 4.58
N ASP A 153 6.46 -16.93 4.38
CA ASP A 153 7.14 -18.21 4.51
C ASP A 153 7.06 -18.76 5.94
N TYR A 154 7.20 -17.87 6.93
CA TYR A 154 7.02 -18.24 8.34
C TYR A 154 5.60 -18.74 8.62
N ALA A 155 4.58 -18.00 8.15
CA ALA A 155 3.18 -18.39 8.34
C ALA A 155 2.85 -19.70 7.64
N TRP A 156 3.36 -19.89 6.42
CA TRP A 156 3.20 -21.14 5.67
C TRP A 156 3.77 -22.34 6.42
N GLY A 157 5.00 -22.22 6.92
CA GLY A 157 5.68 -23.29 7.62
C GLY A 157 5.10 -23.61 9.01
N ASN A 158 4.47 -22.66 9.68
CA ASN A 158 4.05 -22.80 11.08
C ASN A 158 2.54 -22.83 11.29
N TYR A 159 1.77 -22.22 10.40
CA TYR A 159 0.35 -21.95 10.66
C TYR A 159 -0.60 -22.41 9.56
N LEU A 160 -0.10 -23.01 8.46
CA LEU A 160 -0.96 -23.50 7.39
C LEU A 160 -1.95 -24.54 7.93
N ASN A 161 -3.23 -24.30 7.74
CA ASN A 161 -4.30 -25.20 8.14
C ASN A 161 -5.32 -25.32 7.00
N LYS A 162 -5.48 -26.53 6.44
CA LYS A 162 -6.41 -26.81 5.33
C LYS A 162 -6.26 -25.80 4.17
N SER A 163 -5.02 -25.51 3.79
CA SER A 163 -4.66 -24.53 2.75
C SER A 163 -5.03 -23.07 3.08
N MET A 164 -5.26 -22.75 4.34
CA MET A 164 -5.56 -21.40 4.80
C MET A 164 -4.48 -20.90 5.75
N LEU A 165 -4.21 -19.60 5.71
CA LEU A 165 -3.30 -18.90 6.60
C LEU A 165 -4.08 -18.00 7.57
N PRO A 166 -3.55 -17.74 8.77
CA PRO A 166 -4.14 -16.80 9.72
C PRO A 166 -3.94 -15.36 9.27
N THR A 167 -4.76 -14.44 9.75
CA THR A 167 -4.59 -13.01 9.51
C THR A 167 -3.26 -12.49 10.06
N SER A 168 -2.81 -13.03 11.19
CA SER A 168 -1.50 -12.68 11.76
C SER A 168 -0.43 -13.68 11.32
N LEU A 169 0.42 -13.27 10.39
CA LEU A 169 1.47 -14.13 9.80
C LEU A 169 2.53 -14.57 10.83
N LEU A 170 2.85 -13.74 11.80
CA LEU A 170 3.90 -14.03 12.79
C LEU A 170 3.39 -14.67 14.08
N TYR A 171 2.09 -14.53 14.40
CA TYR A 171 1.54 -14.96 15.67
C TYR A 171 0.44 -16.02 15.56
N GLY A 172 0.02 -16.30 14.32
CA GLY A 172 -0.87 -17.42 14.03
C GLY A 172 -2.32 -17.19 14.47
N TRP A 173 -3.07 -18.27 14.50
CA TRP A 173 -4.51 -18.31 14.76
C TRP A 173 -4.94 -17.77 16.14
N ASN A 174 -4.07 -17.78 17.11
CA ASN A 174 -4.39 -17.36 18.48
C ASN A 174 -4.53 -15.83 18.64
N LYS A 175 -3.88 -15.05 17.79
CA LYS A 175 -4.02 -13.58 17.77
C LYS A 175 -5.06 -13.10 16.76
N ASP A 176 -5.60 -14.00 15.99
CA ASP A 176 -6.67 -13.67 15.06
C ASP A 176 -7.96 -13.41 15.85
N LYS A 177 -8.49 -12.19 15.73
CA LYS A 177 -9.78 -11.82 16.34
C LYS A 177 -10.94 -12.63 15.78
N SER A 178 -10.74 -13.28 14.64
CA SER A 178 -11.72 -14.14 13.97
C SER A 178 -11.47 -15.62 14.21
N LYS A 179 -11.14 -16.03 15.42
CA LYS A 179 -10.78 -17.43 15.81
C LYS A 179 -11.61 -18.54 15.16
N ASN A 180 -12.83 -18.23 14.74
CA ASN A 180 -13.78 -19.18 14.16
C ASN A 180 -14.21 -18.81 12.73
N LYS A 181 -13.59 -17.79 12.11
CA LYS A 181 -13.95 -17.33 10.77
C LYS A 181 -12.70 -17.12 9.94
N VAL A 182 -12.70 -17.67 8.75
CA VAL A 182 -11.75 -17.31 7.71
C VAL A 182 -12.51 -16.44 6.71
N GLU A 183 -12.13 -15.17 6.63
CA GLU A 183 -12.75 -14.29 5.67
C GLU A 183 -12.11 -14.50 4.29
N ALA A 184 -12.95 -14.68 3.28
CA ALA A 184 -12.51 -14.96 1.91
C ALA A 184 -11.55 -13.89 1.38
N MET A 185 -11.77 -12.61 1.75
CA MET A 185 -10.92 -11.50 1.33
C MET A 185 -9.47 -11.66 1.79
N PHE A 186 -9.22 -12.12 3.02
CA PHE A 186 -7.87 -12.34 3.52
C PHE A 186 -7.21 -13.55 2.87
N THR A 187 -7.98 -14.59 2.59
CA THR A 187 -7.48 -15.75 1.83
C THR A 187 -7.09 -15.36 0.41
N PHE A 188 -7.90 -14.53 -0.25
CA PHE A 188 -7.57 -14.01 -1.58
C PHE A 188 -6.39 -13.05 -1.55
N ALA A 189 -6.19 -12.28 -0.47
CA ALA A 189 -5.01 -11.45 -0.31
C ALA A 189 -3.72 -12.29 -0.36
N TYR A 190 -3.66 -13.41 0.36
CA TYR A 190 -2.50 -14.30 0.31
C TYR A 190 -2.25 -14.89 -1.09
N ALA A 191 -3.31 -15.30 -1.78
CA ALA A 191 -3.16 -15.78 -3.16
C ALA A 191 -2.55 -14.70 -4.06
N ALA A 192 -3.00 -13.45 -3.91
CA ALA A 192 -2.43 -12.31 -4.65
C ALA A 192 -0.98 -12.02 -4.24
N GLU A 193 -0.65 -12.09 -2.96
CA GLU A 193 0.70 -11.87 -2.44
C GLU A 193 1.69 -12.92 -2.96
N TYR A 194 1.33 -14.20 -2.94
CA TYR A 194 2.15 -15.26 -3.53
C TYR A 194 2.29 -15.11 -5.04
N ALA A 195 1.25 -14.68 -5.76
CA ALA A 195 1.33 -14.44 -7.19
C ALA A 195 2.28 -13.26 -7.52
N VAL A 196 2.25 -12.20 -6.71
CA VAL A 196 3.18 -11.06 -6.85
C VAL A 196 4.62 -11.49 -6.57
N LEU A 197 4.86 -12.31 -5.54
CA LEU A 197 6.19 -12.87 -5.26
C LEU A 197 6.67 -13.79 -6.38
N ALA A 198 5.79 -14.61 -6.94
CA ALA A 198 6.14 -15.45 -8.09
C ALA A 198 6.58 -14.61 -9.29
N LYS A 199 5.85 -13.51 -9.60
CA LYS A 199 6.26 -12.55 -10.63
C LYS A 199 7.65 -11.97 -10.35
N TRP A 200 7.91 -11.58 -9.11
CA TRP A 200 9.22 -11.01 -8.73
C TRP A 200 10.35 -12.03 -8.88
N HIS A 201 10.17 -13.25 -8.38
CA HIS A 201 11.19 -14.30 -8.51
C HIS A 201 11.49 -14.66 -9.97
N LEU A 202 10.46 -14.74 -10.82
CA LEU A 202 10.66 -15.00 -12.24
C LEU A 202 11.47 -13.88 -12.91
N SER A 203 11.23 -12.61 -12.56
CA SER A 203 11.99 -11.48 -13.11
C SER A 203 13.46 -11.42 -12.65
N GLN A 204 13.88 -12.22 -11.66
CA GLN A 204 15.27 -12.31 -11.24
C GLN A 204 16.07 -13.39 -12.02
N ILE A 205 15.41 -14.21 -12.81
CA ILE A 205 16.00 -15.33 -13.56
C ILE A 205 16.24 -14.94 -15.03
N GLU A 206 15.50 -13.95 -15.53
CA GLU A 206 15.67 -13.38 -16.88
C GLU A 206 16.84 -12.38 -16.95
#